data_04a3849db9de903845c15cca29bcb555
#
_entry.id   04a3849db9de903845c15cca29bcb555
#
_cell.length_a   1.000
_cell.length_b   1.000
_cell.length_c   1.000
_cell.angle_alpha   90.00
_cell.angle_beta   90.00
_cell.angle_gamma   90.00
#
_symmetry.space_group_name_H-M   'P 1'
#
loop_
_entity.id
_entity.type
_entity.pdbx_description
1 polymer ?
#
loop_
_entity_poly.entity_id
_entity_poly.type
_entity_poly.pdbx_seq_one_letter_code
_entity_poly.pdbx_strand_id
1 'polypeptide(L)'
;VLGIEINQAIFFSLLVSLSSTAIVLKILSDKDELESPHGKISIGILIFQDLAIVPMFLLLPLLSGFGQLEGTEIALKLFIAFGVLAGLLFLARFLMPLIVYQLANIRSREAFTIGVILLLLGTAYITHSCGLSFALGAFIAGLILSESDYNHQIVSDILPFRDSFNSIFFVSIGLLLNIQFVLENV
;
A
#
# COMPACT_ATOMS: atom_id res chain seq x y z
N VAL A 1 30.17 1.68 9.38
CA VAL A 1 30.62 3.03 9.02
C VAL A 1 29.71 4.09 9.67
N LEU A 2 28.39 3.88 9.80
CA LEU A 2 27.45 4.82 10.44
C LEU A 2 27.06 4.44 11.87
N GLY A 3 27.60 3.38 12.46
CA GLY A 3 27.27 2.93 13.82
C GLY A 3 25.80 2.48 14.00
N ILE A 4 25.09 2.22 12.90
CA ILE A 4 23.68 1.82 12.87
C ILE A 4 23.60 0.30 13.06
N GLU A 5 22.68 -0.17 13.89
CA GLU A 5 22.39 -1.61 14.04
C GLU A 5 21.93 -2.22 12.71
N ILE A 6 22.26 -3.50 12.51
CA ILE A 6 22.00 -4.19 11.24
C ILE A 6 20.51 -4.16 10.85
N ASN A 7 19.61 -4.28 11.82
CA ASN A 7 18.16 -4.24 11.60
C ASN A 7 17.68 -2.87 11.13
N GLN A 8 18.24 -1.81 11.72
CA GLN A 8 17.99 -0.43 11.30
C GLN A 8 18.56 -0.18 9.91
N ALA A 9 19.77 -0.69 9.62
CA ALA A 9 20.37 -0.56 8.30
C ALA A 9 19.52 -1.24 7.20
N ILE A 10 19.01 -2.45 7.47
CA ILE A 10 18.09 -3.15 6.56
C ILE A 10 16.82 -2.33 6.37
N PHE A 11 16.20 -1.83 7.44
CA PHE A 11 15.00 -1.02 7.36
C PHE A 11 15.20 0.24 6.51
N PHE A 12 16.25 1.00 6.74
CA PHE A 12 16.58 2.19 5.94
C PHE A 12 16.88 1.83 4.49
N SER A 13 17.55 0.70 4.23
CA SER A 13 17.81 0.23 2.86
C SER A 13 16.52 -0.08 2.12
N LEU A 14 15.55 -0.73 2.77
CA LEU A 14 14.24 -1.01 2.20
C LEU A 14 13.49 0.30 1.88
N LEU A 15 13.50 1.28 2.80
CA LEU A 15 12.86 2.58 2.57
C LEU A 15 13.46 3.33 1.38
N VAL A 16 14.80 3.40 1.30
CA VAL A 16 15.50 4.16 0.25
C VAL A 16 15.41 3.46 -1.12
N SER A 17 15.16 2.14 -1.14
CA SER A 17 15.00 1.39 -2.39
C SER A 17 13.68 1.68 -3.12
N LEU A 18 12.70 2.29 -2.44
CA LEU A 18 11.41 2.61 -3.02
C LEU A 18 11.43 4.00 -3.66
N SER A 19 10.75 4.13 -4.80
CA SER A 19 10.55 5.39 -5.51
C SER A 19 9.11 5.87 -5.36
N SER A 20 8.89 7.16 -5.55
CA SER A 20 7.52 7.71 -5.50
C SER A 20 6.80 7.49 -6.83
N THR A 21 5.91 6.51 -6.86
CA THR A 21 5.05 6.21 -8.03
C THR A 21 4.26 7.44 -8.46
N ALA A 22 3.69 8.18 -7.51
CA ALA A 22 2.90 9.37 -7.80
C ALA A 22 3.72 10.48 -8.48
N ILE A 23 4.94 10.75 -8.00
CA ILE A 23 5.80 11.80 -8.57
C ILE A 23 6.30 11.39 -9.95
N VAL A 24 6.77 10.16 -10.11
CA VAL A 24 7.31 9.69 -11.40
C VAL A 24 6.22 9.66 -12.47
N LEU A 25 5.02 9.11 -12.15
CA LEU A 25 3.90 9.12 -13.08
C LEU A 25 3.46 10.53 -13.45
N LYS A 26 3.45 11.46 -12.48
CA LYS A 26 3.13 12.86 -12.75
C LYS A 26 4.13 13.48 -13.72
N ILE A 27 5.43 13.30 -13.50
CA ILE A 27 6.48 13.84 -14.38
C ILE A 27 6.37 13.25 -15.79
N LEU A 28 6.16 11.94 -15.93
CA LEU A 28 6.02 11.28 -17.24
C LEU A 28 4.74 11.75 -17.95
N SER A 29 3.65 11.94 -17.21
CA SER A 29 2.39 12.46 -17.76
C SER A 29 2.53 13.89 -18.25
N ASP A 30 3.16 14.77 -17.47
CA ASP A 30 3.35 16.18 -17.83
C ASP A 30 4.26 16.36 -19.08
N LYS A 31 5.11 15.36 -19.36
CA LYS A 31 5.98 15.32 -20.53
C LYS A 31 5.40 14.54 -21.72
N ASP A 32 4.21 13.95 -21.56
CA ASP A 32 3.61 13.05 -22.56
C ASP A 32 4.50 11.84 -22.91
N GLU A 33 5.22 11.32 -21.90
CA GLU A 33 6.21 10.24 -22.05
C GLU A 33 5.76 8.90 -21.45
N LEU A 34 4.51 8.76 -20.98
CA LEU A 34 4.00 7.52 -20.38
C LEU A 34 4.12 6.31 -21.33
N GLU A 35 3.85 6.52 -22.62
CA GLU A 35 3.91 5.47 -23.65
C GLU A 35 5.30 5.29 -24.27
N SER A 36 6.27 6.13 -23.91
CA SER A 36 7.65 6.01 -24.37
C SER A 36 8.32 4.73 -23.85
N PRO A 37 9.38 4.21 -24.53
CA PRO A 37 10.09 3.03 -24.05
C PRO A 37 10.60 3.15 -22.61
N HIS A 38 11.18 4.30 -22.25
CA HIS A 38 11.65 4.54 -20.88
C HIS A 38 10.49 4.76 -19.90
N GLY A 39 9.38 5.35 -20.35
CA GLY A 39 8.17 5.50 -19.53
C GLY A 39 7.61 4.14 -19.13
N LYS A 40 7.45 3.23 -20.08
CA LYS A 40 6.97 1.86 -19.81
C LYS A 40 7.89 1.08 -18.88
N ILE A 41 9.19 1.20 -19.05
CA ILE A 41 10.17 0.57 -18.14
C ILE A 41 10.07 1.16 -16.75
N SER A 42 9.99 2.49 -16.64
CA SER A 42 9.83 3.17 -15.33
C SER A 42 8.55 2.74 -14.62
N ILE A 43 7.43 2.67 -15.34
CA ILE A 43 6.15 2.18 -14.80
C ILE A 43 6.29 0.73 -14.33
N GLY A 44 6.94 -0.13 -15.11
CA GLY A 44 7.18 -1.52 -14.71
C GLY A 44 8.00 -1.65 -13.44
N ILE A 45 9.04 -0.83 -13.27
CA ILE A 45 9.85 -0.77 -12.03
C ILE A 45 9.00 -0.31 -10.85
N LEU A 46 8.20 0.74 -11.03
CA LEU A 46 7.33 1.27 -9.98
C LEU A 46 6.29 0.24 -9.52
N ILE A 47 5.64 -0.45 -10.46
CA ILE A 47 4.69 -1.53 -10.13
C ILE A 47 5.40 -2.66 -9.38
N PHE A 48 6.61 -3.04 -9.79
CA PHE A 48 7.39 -4.04 -9.06
C PHE A 48 7.71 -3.58 -7.63
N GLN A 49 8.12 -2.33 -7.44
CA GLN A 49 8.37 -1.74 -6.11
C GLN A 49 7.11 -1.73 -5.26
N ASP A 50 5.95 -1.36 -5.82
CA ASP A 50 4.67 -1.37 -5.11
C ASP A 50 4.28 -2.79 -4.67
N LEU A 51 4.51 -3.80 -5.50
CA LEU A 51 4.32 -5.21 -5.13
C LEU A 51 5.33 -5.67 -4.07
N ALA A 52 6.58 -5.21 -4.12
CA ALA A 52 7.62 -5.54 -3.17
C ALA A 52 7.35 -4.99 -1.76
N ILE A 53 6.50 -3.96 -1.63
CA ILE A 53 6.07 -3.43 -0.33
C ILE A 53 5.39 -4.52 0.52
N VAL A 54 4.65 -5.45 -0.09
CA VAL A 54 3.95 -6.52 0.64
C VAL A 54 4.91 -7.40 1.45
N PRO A 55 5.93 -8.05 0.84
CA PRO A 55 6.92 -8.79 1.61
C PRO A 55 7.74 -7.89 2.56
N MET A 56 8.01 -6.64 2.20
CA MET A 56 8.70 -5.72 3.10
C MET A 56 7.92 -5.48 4.39
N PHE A 57 6.61 -5.23 4.31
CA PHE A 57 5.76 -5.08 5.51
C PHE A 57 5.70 -6.35 6.37
N LEU A 58 5.76 -7.53 5.76
CA LEU A 58 5.82 -8.79 6.51
C LEU A 58 7.16 -8.99 7.24
N LEU A 59 8.25 -8.39 6.73
CA LEU A 59 9.56 -8.43 7.36
C LEU A 59 9.72 -7.44 8.53
N LEU A 60 8.97 -6.32 8.55
CA LEU A 60 9.12 -5.29 9.58
C LEU A 60 8.99 -5.79 11.03
N PRO A 61 7.97 -6.61 11.41
CA PRO A 61 7.86 -7.15 12.76
C PRO A 61 9.05 -8.05 13.13
N LEU A 62 9.68 -8.68 12.15
CA LEU A 62 10.84 -9.52 12.36
C LEU A 62 12.09 -8.68 12.63
N LEU A 63 12.26 -7.57 11.90
CA LEU A 63 13.39 -6.66 12.11
C LEU A 63 13.37 -6.03 13.49
N SER A 64 12.18 -5.78 14.08
CA SER A 64 12.05 -5.23 15.43
C SER A 64 12.39 -6.23 16.56
N GLY A 65 12.40 -7.54 16.27
CA GLY A 65 12.58 -8.62 17.25
C GLY A 65 13.79 -9.54 17.04
N PHE A 66 14.64 -9.30 16.05
CA PHE A 66 15.74 -10.22 15.67
C PHE A 66 16.74 -10.55 16.80
N GLY A 67 16.79 -9.73 17.86
CA GLY A 67 17.70 -9.99 18.97
C GLY A 67 17.17 -10.96 20.05
N GLN A 68 15.90 -11.38 19.99
CA GLN A 68 15.24 -12.11 21.07
C GLN A 68 14.46 -13.37 20.64
N LEU A 69 14.34 -13.65 19.33
CA LEU A 69 13.54 -14.76 18.82
C LEU A 69 14.43 -15.88 18.30
N GLU A 70 14.10 -17.12 18.65
CA GLU A 70 14.71 -18.32 18.02
C GLU A 70 14.25 -18.43 16.55
N GLY A 71 15.11 -19.00 15.69
CA GLY A 71 14.82 -19.13 14.25
C GLY A 71 13.50 -19.86 13.96
N THR A 72 13.08 -20.76 14.83
CA THR A 72 11.80 -21.49 14.77
C THR A 72 10.60 -20.58 15.01
N GLU A 73 10.71 -19.62 15.93
CA GLU A 73 9.64 -18.65 16.20
C GLU A 73 9.48 -17.66 15.06
N ILE A 74 10.60 -17.27 14.44
CA ILE A 74 10.58 -16.40 13.25
C ILE A 74 9.86 -17.11 12.10
N ALA A 75 10.24 -18.36 11.82
CA ALA A 75 9.62 -19.17 10.77
C ALA A 75 8.12 -19.37 11.01
N LEU A 76 7.70 -19.60 12.25
CA LEU A 76 6.28 -19.76 12.60
C LEU A 76 5.51 -18.45 12.40
N LYS A 77 6.05 -17.31 12.85
CA LYS A 77 5.42 -15.99 12.65
C LYS A 77 5.27 -15.64 11.17
N LEU A 78 6.31 -15.90 10.37
CA LEU A 78 6.24 -15.74 8.91
C LEU A 78 5.16 -16.63 8.29
N PHE A 79 5.12 -17.90 8.66
CA PHE A 79 4.13 -18.86 8.16
C PHE A 79 2.71 -18.40 8.48
N ILE A 80 2.46 -17.93 9.71
CA ILE A 80 1.17 -17.38 10.13
C ILE A 80 0.84 -16.12 9.32
N ALA A 81 1.78 -15.18 9.19
CA ALA A 81 1.57 -13.94 8.44
C ALA A 81 1.24 -14.20 6.96
N PHE A 82 1.98 -15.10 6.31
CA PHE A 82 1.68 -15.54 4.94
C PHE A 82 0.34 -16.28 4.85
N GLY A 83 0.00 -17.13 5.82
CA GLY A 83 -1.27 -17.82 5.89
C GLY A 83 -2.46 -16.86 6.02
N VAL A 84 -2.34 -15.86 6.89
CA VAL A 84 -3.35 -14.81 7.05
C VAL A 84 -3.49 -13.99 5.77
N LEU A 85 -2.37 -13.58 5.17
CA LEU A 85 -2.38 -12.83 3.90
C LEU A 85 -3.04 -13.64 2.79
N ALA A 86 -2.65 -14.89 2.60
CA ALA A 86 -3.24 -15.78 1.59
C ALA A 86 -4.73 -16.00 1.83
N GLY A 87 -5.13 -16.21 3.08
CA GLY A 87 -6.53 -16.36 3.48
C GLY A 87 -7.36 -15.11 3.20
N LEU A 88 -6.81 -13.91 3.50
CA LEU A 88 -7.47 -12.65 3.20
C LEU A 88 -7.60 -12.42 1.69
N LEU A 89 -6.54 -12.67 0.92
CA LEU A 89 -6.59 -12.57 -0.55
C LEU A 89 -7.62 -13.51 -1.14
N PHE A 90 -7.64 -14.77 -0.67
CA PHE A 90 -8.60 -15.76 -1.12
C PHE A 90 -10.04 -15.33 -0.82
N LEU A 91 -10.32 -14.94 0.43
CA LEU A 91 -11.65 -14.50 0.85
C LEU A 91 -12.10 -13.24 0.11
N ALA A 92 -11.22 -12.26 -0.01
CA ALA A 92 -11.51 -11.01 -0.68
C ALA A 92 -11.78 -11.21 -2.17
N ARG A 93 -11.04 -12.11 -2.86
CA ARG A 93 -11.26 -12.43 -4.27
C ARG A 93 -12.68 -12.96 -4.56
N PHE A 94 -13.30 -13.65 -3.60
CA PHE A 94 -14.67 -14.18 -3.76
C PHE A 94 -15.74 -13.19 -3.28
N LEU A 95 -15.51 -12.52 -2.16
CA LEU A 95 -16.51 -11.64 -1.54
C LEU A 95 -16.60 -10.29 -2.24
N MET A 96 -15.47 -9.69 -2.62
CA MET A 96 -15.47 -8.33 -3.18
C MET A 96 -16.24 -8.20 -4.49
N PRO A 97 -16.08 -9.07 -5.51
CA PRO A 97 -16.86 -8.97 -6.73
C PRO A 97 -18.36 -9.08 -6.48
N LEU A 98 -18.77 -9.96 -5.54
CA LEU A 98 -20.17 -10.11 -5.17
C LEU A 98 -20.75 -8.85 -4.55
N ILE A 99 -20.01 -8.20 -3.64
CA ILE A 99 -20.46 -6.98 -2.97
C ILE A 99 -20.48 -5.82 -3.97
N VAL A 100 -19.44 -5.67 -4.81
CA VAL A 100 -19.39 -4.63 -5.84
C VAL A 100 -20.53 -4.77 -6.84
N TYR A 101 -20.84 -5.99 -7.26
CA TYR A 101 -21.98 -6.26 -8.13
C TYR A 101 -23.31 -5.82 -7.49
N GLN A 102 -23.52 -6.12 -6.21
CA GLN A 102 -24.73 -5.69 -5.49
C GLN A 102 -24.79 -4.16 -5.36
N LEU A 103 -23.67 -3.50 -5.07
CA LEU A 103 -23.57 -2.03 -5.00
C LEU A 103 -23.88 -1.38 -6.36
N ALA A 104 -23.37 -1.94 -7.46
CA ALA A 104 -23.62 -1.43 -8.80
C ALA A 104 -25.11 -1.53 -9.19
N ASN A 105 -25.83 -2.51 -8.67
CA ASN A 105 -27.28 -2.69 -8.91
C ASN A 105 -28.16 -1.63 -8.20
N ILE A 106 -27.63 -0.89 -7.22
CA ILE A 106 -28.41 0.14 -6.49
C ILE A 106 -28.76 1.34 -7.40
N ARG A 107 -28.14 1.49 -8.58
CA ARG A 107 -28.37 2.57 -9.55
C ARG A 107 -28.19 3.99 -9.00
N SER A 108 -27.47 4.16 -7.88
CA SER A 108 -27.05 5.45 -7.32
C SER A 108 -25.52 5.51 -7.30
N ARG A 109 -24.97 6.52 -7.97
CA ARG A 109 -23.52 6.72 -8.02
C ARG A 109 -22.94 7.02 -6.64
N GLU A 110 -23.66 7.79 -5.84
CA GLU A 110 -23.25 8.16 -4.48
C GLU A 110 -23.21 6.92 -3.57
N ALA A 111 -24.24 6.06 -3.65
CA ALA A 111 -24.28 4.82 -2.87
C ALA A 111 -23.16 3.86 -3.30
N PHE A 112 -22.87 3.78 -4.58
CA PHE A 112 -21.77 2.98 -5.12
C PHE A 112 -20.44 3.47 -4.58
N THR A 113 -20.15 4.77 -4.70
CA THR A 113 -18.89 5.38 -4.23
C THR A 113 -18.69 5.19 -2.72
N ILE A 114 -19.72 5.45 -1.91
CA ILE A 114 -19.67 5.24 -0.44
C ILE A 114 -19.45 3.75 -0.15
N GLY A 115 -20.11 2.86 -0.84
CA GLY A 115 -19.96 1.41 -0.69
C GLY A 115 -18.53 0.95 -1.00
N VAL A 116 -17.91 1.46 -2.06
CA VAL A 116 -16.52 1.16 -2.41
C VAL A 116 -15.56 1.69 -1.32
N ILE A 117 -15.76 2.91 -0.82
CA ILE A 117 -14.95 3.46 0.27
C ILE A 117 -15.09 2.58 1.52
N LEU A 118 -16.30 2.16 1.87
CA LEU A 118 -16.54 1.27 3.01
C LEU A 118 -15.87 -0.11 2.82
N LEU A 119 -15.84 -0.64 1.60
CA LEU A 119 -15.11 -1.87 1.29
C LEU A 119 -13.60 -1.71 1.48
N LEU A 120 -13.02 -0.61 0.98
CA LEU A 120 -11.59 -0.32 1.14
C LEU A 120 -11.22 -0.19 2.62
N LEU A 121 -11.95 0.65 3.37
CA LEU A 121 -11.70 0.87 4.80
C LEU A 121 -12.02 -0.36 5.65
N GLY A 122 -13.08 -1.09 5.33
CA GLY A 122 -13.48 -2.31 6.02
C GLY A 122 -12.43 -3.41 5.87
N THR A 123 -11.91 -3.61 4.65
CA THR A 123 -10.82 -4.57 4.39
C THR A 123 -9.55 -4.15 5.13
N ALA A 124 -9.20 -2.87 5.10
CA ALA A 124 -8.05 -2.35 5.83
C ALA A 124 -8.19 -2.59 7.35
N TYR A 125 -9.39 -2.37 7.89
CA TYR A 125 -9.69 -2.60 9.31
C TYR A 125 -9.63 -4.09 9.69
N ILE A 126 -10.21 -4.98 8.89
CA ILE A 126 -10.15 -6.44 9.10
C ILE A 126 -8.70 -6.91 9.07
N THR A 127 -7.92 -6.47 8.07
CA THR A 127 -6.51 -6.81 7.95
C THR A 127 -5.70 -6.35 9.18
N HIS A 128 -5.98 -5.14 9.67
CA HIS A 128 -5.36 -4.62 10.88
C HIS A 128 -5.73 -5.45 12.13
N SER A 129 -6.98 -5.88 12.25
CA SER A 129 -7.44 -6.74 13.35
C SER A 129 -6.77 -8.13 13.35
N CYS A 130 -6.26 -8.57 12.19
CA CYS A 130 -5.44 -9.78 12.05
C CYS A 130 -3.93 -9.55 12.34
N GLY A 131 -3.55 -8.33 12.81
CA GLY A 131 -2.16 -8.01 13.18
C GLY A 131 -1.29 -7.50 12.03
N LEU A 132 -1.88 -7.21 10.87
CA LEU A 132 -1.20 -6.63 9.71
C LEU A 132 -1.43 -5.10 9.65
N SER A 133 -0.74 -4.40 8.76
CA SER A 133 -0.91 -2.95 8.64
C SER A 133 -2.19 -2.54 7.92
N PHE A 134 -2.76 -1.38 8.27
CA PHE A 134 -3.87 -0.77 7.52
C PHE A 134 -3.54 -0.57 6.03
N ALA A 135 -2.29 -0.13 5.74
CA ALA A 135 -1.84 0.11 4.39
C ALA A 135 -1.86 -1.17 3.54
N LEU A 136 -1.41 -2.30 4.11
CA LEU A 136 -1.46 -3.59 3.43
C LEU A 136 -2.91 -4.01 3.12
N GLY A 137 -3.83 -3.81 4.06
CA GLY A 137 -5.25 -4.13 3.83
C GLY A 137 -5.88 -3.26 2.75
N ALA A 138 -5.60 -1.96 2.74
CA ALA A 138 -6.06 -1.06 1.69
C ALA A 138 -5.47 -1.43 0.32
N PHE A 139 -4.18 -1.82 0.27
CA PHE A 139 -3.52 -2.29 -0.95
C PHE A 139 -4.18 -3.57 -1.50
N ILE A 140 -4.43 -4.57 -0.64
CA ILE A 140 -5.11 -5.82 -1.02
C ILE A 140 -6.50 -5.51 -1.60
N ALA A 141 -7.27 -4.65 -0.93
CA ALA A 141 -8.58 -4.25 -1.40
C ALA A 141 -8.51 -3.58 -2.78
N GLY A 142 -7.58 -2.63 -2.96
CA GLY A 142 -7.36 -1.96 -4.23
C GLY A 142 -6.97 -2.91 -5.36
N LEU A 143 -6.07 -3.87 -5.08
CA LEU A 143 -5.64 -4.88 -6.04
C LEU A 143 -6.83 -5.72 -6.54
N ILE A 144 -7.68 -6.20 -5.62
CA ILE A 144 -8.83 -7.02 -5.98
C ILE A 144 -9.89 -6.20 -6.73
N LEU A 145 -10.14 -4.96 -6.30
CA LEU A 145 -11.06 -4.06 -6.97
C LEU A 145 -10.59 -3.68 -8.39
N SER A 146 -9.28 -3.65 -8.63
CA SER A 146 -8.72 -3.39 -9.96
C SER A 146 -9.02 -4.49 -10.98
N GLU A 147 -9.27 -5.72 -10.52
CA GLU A 147 -9.68 -6.86 -11.37
C GLU A 147 -11.21 -6.91 -11.60
N SER A 148 -11.98 -6.01 -10.98
CA SER A 148 -13.46 -5.95 -11.11
C SER A 148 -13.89 -5.38 -12.46
N ASP A 149 -15.01 -5.85 -12.99
CA ASP A 149 -15.66 -5.28 -14.18
C ASP A 149 -16.02 -3.80 -14.03
N TYR A 150 -16.10 -3.31 -12.78
CA TYR A 150 -16.42 -1.93 -12.42
C TYR A 150 -15.17 -1.07 -12.15
N ASN A 151 -13.98 -1.54 -12.46
CA ASN A 151 -12.71 -0.87 -12.11
C ASN A 151 -12.65 0.58 -12.62
N HIS A 152 -13.09 0.83 -13.87
CA HIS A 152 -13.08 2.18 -14.45
C HIS A 152 -13.99 3.15 -13.69
N GLN A 153 -15.16 2.69 -13.26
CA GLN A 153 -16.07 3.48 -12.45
C GLN A 153 -15.48 3.73 -11.07
N ILE A 154 -14.94 2.69 -10.41
CA ILE A 154 -14.29 2.78 -9.10
C ILE A 154 -13.15 3.81 -9.15
N VAL A 155 -12.26 3.70 -10.14
CA VAL A 155 -11.13 4.63 -10.29
C VAL A 155 -11.64 6.05 -10.49
N SER A 156 -12.61 6.29 -11.38
CA SER A 156 -13.13 7.63 -11.65
C SER A 156 -13.79 8.28 -10.43
N ASP A 157 -14.49 7.48 -9.62
CA ASP A 157 -15.18 7.97 -8.43
C ASP A 157 -14.26 8.18 -7.23
N ILE A 158 -13.17 7.40 -7.12
CA ILE A 158 -12.19 7.50 -6.02
C ILE A 158 -11.10 8.54 -6.28
N LEU A 159 -10.83 8.86 -7.55
CA LEU A 159 -9.74 9.78 -7.94
C LEU A 159 -9.78 11.13 -7.20
N PRO A 160 -10.94 11.83 -7.08
CA PRO A 160 -11.02 13.12 -6.37
C PRO A 160 -10.68 12.99 -4.88
N PHE A 161 -11.08 11.88 -4.26
CA PHE A 161 -10.75 11.59 -2.85
C PHE A 161 -9.26 11.31 -2.69
N ARG A 162 -8.66 10.51 -3.59
CA ARG A 162 -7.22 10.22 -3.60
C ARG A 162 -6.42 11.52 -3.64
N ASP A 163 -6.74 12.44 -4.53
CA ASP A 163 -6.01 13.68 -4.71
C ASP A 163 -6.14 14.60 -3.48
N SER A 164 -7.34 14.66 -2.88
CA SER A 164 -7.59 15.40 -1.65
C SER A 164 -6.83 14.80 -0.46
N PHE A 165 -6.89 13.48 -0.29
CA PHE A 165 -6.20 12.79 0.81
C PHE A 165 -4.68 12.80 0.65
N ASN A 166 -4.15 12.72 -0.57
CA ASN A 166 -2.73 12.89 -0.82
C ASN A 166 -2.24 14.26 -0.35
N SER A 167 -2.99 15.32 -0.64
CA SER A 167 -2.64 16.68 -0.19
C SER A 167 -2.60 16.77 1.33
N ILE A 168 -3.62 16.24 2.02
CA ILE A 168 -3.67 16.20 3.50
C ILE A 168 -2.51 15.37 4.05
N PHE A 169 -2.22 14.22 3.44
CA PHE A 169 -1.13 13.33 3.85
C PHE A 169 0.23 14.02 3.79
N PHE A 170 0.57 14.66 2.66
CA PHE A 170 1.85 15.36 2.52
C PHE A 170 1.96 16.57 3.45
N VAL A 171 0.88 17.33 3.65
CA VAL A 171 0.86 18.41 4.65
C VAL A 171 1.08 17.86 6.06
N SER A 172 0.42 16.78 6.41
CA SER A 172 0.56 16.14 7.74
C SER A 172 1.98 15.65 7.99
N ILE A 173 2.61 15.00 6.99
CA ILE A 173 4.02 14.58 7.10
C ILE A 173 4.95 15.79 7.22
N GLY A 174 4.69 16.86 6.44
CA GLY A 174 5.48 18.07 6.54
C GLY A 174 5.39 18.72 7.93
N LEU A 175 4.22 18.69 8.57
CA LEU A 175 4.03 19.21 9.93
C LEU A 175 4.72 18.35 11.00
N LEU A 176 4.92 17.06 10.75
CA LEU A 176 5.67 16.17 11.66
C LEU A 176 7.18 16.33 11.55
N LEU A 177 7.68 17.03 10.53
CA LEU A 177 9.10 17.27 10.35
C LEU A 177 9.63 18.20 11.46
N ASN A 178 10.55 17.71 12.27
CA ASN A 178 11.26 18.53 13.23
C ASN A 178 12.42 19.25 12.53
N ILE A 179 12.16 20.48 12.07
CA ILE A 179 13.13 21.30 11.32
C ILE A 179 14.38 21.57 12.17
N GLN A 180 14.23 21.78 13.47
CA GLN A 180 15.36 22.03 14.37
C GLN A 180 16.29 20.82 14.43
N PHE A 181 15.73 19.60 14.56
CA PHE A 181 16.51 18.36 14.53
C PHE A 181 17.27 18.20 13.21
N VAL A 182 16.65 18.53 12.08
CA VAL A 182 17.31 18.48 10.77
C VAL A 182 18.48 19.45 10.70
N LEU A 183 18.29 20.71 11.14
CA LEU A 183 19.34 21.73 11.10
C LEU A 183 20.53 21.43 12.03
N GLU A 184 20.29 20.74 13.13
CA GLU A 184 21.33 20.38 14.10
C GLU A 184 22.12 19.12 13.69
N ASN A 185 21.63 18.32 12.74
CA ASN A 185 22.23 17.03 12.34
C ASN A 185 22.61 16.93 10.85
N VAL A 186 22.72 18.07 10.16
CA VAL A 186 23.21 18.15 8.77
C VAL A 186 24.75 18.49 8.72
#